data_3d82f16b3d525608b8cadbd81276fe14
#
_entry.id   3d82f16b3d525608b8cadbd81276fe14
#
_cell.length_a   1.000
_cell.length_b   1.000
_cell.length_c   1.000
_cell.angle_alpha   90.00
_cell.angle_beta   90.00
_cell.angle_gamma   90.00
#
_symmetry.space_group_name_H-M   'P 1'
#
loop_
_entity.id
_entity.type
_entity.pdbx_description
1 polymer ?
#
loop_
_entity_poly.entity_id
_entity_poly.type
_entity_poly.pdbx_seq_one_letter_code
_entity_poly.pdbx_strand_id
1 'polypeptide(L)'
;YGGLPQVVLETDAEKKKSYLLQQFTHTYLRDIRERYTILNDDDLSELVSTLASSIGCMTNPSKLVNTFHSVKKSSISFETVTKYLSYLEDAFMIERSIRYDIKGRKYIDTPYKFYFEDLGLRNARIGFRQYEEGHLMENLIYNELRMLGYTVDVGQVVVEKKDEDGKRKRQTFEVDFVCNKGYSRVYIQSAYKLQNEDKYRQEINSLTRLSDGFRLVVISGKLEPT
;
A
#
# COMPACT_ATOMS: atom_id res chain seq x y z
N TYR A 1 -9.86 0.59 -13.57
CA TYR A 1 -10.89 -0.46 -13.38
C TYR A 1 -10.30 -1.80 -12.92
N GLY A 2 -9.00 -1.91 -12.65
CA GLY A 2 -8.35 -3.16 -12.22
C GLY A 2 -8.11 -4.17 -13.34
N GLY A 3 -7.72 -5.39 -12.96
CA GLY A 3 -7.29 -6.47 -13.85
C GLY A 3 -8.21 -7.69 -13.89
N LEU A 4 -9.40 -7.63 -13.27
CA LEU A 4 -10.33 -8.76 -13.34
C LEU A 4 -10.70 -9.08 -14.80
N PRO A 5 -10.64 -10.35 -15.24
CA PRO A 5 -10.79 -10.72 -16.65
C PRO A 5 -12.05 -10.16 -17.30
N GLN A 6 -13.19 -10.22 -16.62
CA GLN A 6 -14.45 -9.72 -17.16
C GLN A 6 -14.46 -8.19 -17.30
N VAL A 7 -13.75 -7.47 -16.40
CA VAL A 7 -13.62 -6.02 -16.48
C VAL A 7 -12.71 -5.61 -17.65
N VAL A 8 -11.66 -6.38 -17.90
CA VAL A 8 -10.74 -6.13 -19.02
C VAL A 8 -11.46 -6.30 -20.37
N LEU A 9 -12.30 -7.33 -20.49
CA LEU A 9 -13.05 -7.63 -21.72
C LEU A 9 -14.27 -6.73 -21.96
N GLU A 10 -14.82 -6.13 -20.94
CA GLU A 10 -15.96 -5.19 -21.07
C GLU A 10 -15.48 -3.85 -21.66
N THR A 11 -16.24 -3.24 -22.53
CA THR A 11 -15.91 -1.93 -23.15
C THR A 11 -16.67 -0.77 -22.51
N ASP A 12 -17.84 -1.04 -21.95
CA ASP A 12 -18.70 -0.04 -21.32
C ASP A 12 -18.25 0.28 -19.89
N ALA A 13 -18.00 1.57 -19.63
CA ALA A 13 -17.48 2.02 -18.34
C ALA A 13 -18.48 1.82 -17.18
N GLU A 14 -19.77 1.99 -17.42
CA GLU A 14 -20.79 1.84 -16.37
C GLU A 14 -21.02 0.35 -16.05
N LYS A 15 -20.95 -0.52 -17.04
CA LYS A 15 -20.98 -1.96 -16.82
C LYS A 15 -19.77 -2.44 -16.03
N LYS A 16 -18.57 -1.92 -16.32
CA LYS A 16 -17.36 -2.19 -15.50
C LYS A 16 -17.58 -1.82 -14.04
N LYS A 17 -18.07 -0.61 -13.77
CA LYS A 17 -18.34 -0.14 -12.41
C LYS A 17 -19.38 -1.01 -11.70
N SER A 18 -20.50 -1.28 -12.38
CA SER A 18 -21.58 -2.12 -11.84
C SER A 18 -21.09 -3.51 -11.50
N TYR A 19 -20.33 -4.14 -12.40
CA TYR A 19 -19.74 -5.45 -12.17
C TYR A 19 -18.79 -5.45 -10.96
N LEU A 20 -17.87 -4.46 -10.86
CA LEU A 20 -16.93 -4.36 -9.75
C LEU A 20 -17.63 -4.14 -8.40
N LEU A 21 -18.67 -3.30 -8.35
CA LEU A 21 -19.50 -3.10 -7.16
C LEU A 21 -20.19 -4.40 -6.73
N GLN A 22 -20.76 -5.14 -7.69
CA GLN A 22 -21.39 -6.42 -7.44
C GLN A 22 -20.39 -7.46 -6.93
N GLN A 23 -19.23 -7.59 -7.58
CA GLN A 23 -18.18 -8.51 -7.16
C GLN A 23 -17.70 -8.17 -5.75
N PHE A 24 -17.44 -6.89 -5.47
CA PHE A 24 -17.00 -6.47 -4.14
C PHE A 24 -18.01 -6.85 -3.05
N THR A 25 -19.29 -6.54 -3.27
CA THR A 25 -20.34 -6.72 -2.25
C THR A 25 -20.77 -8.18 -2.11
N HIS A 26 -21.06 -8.85 -3.23
CA HIS A 26 -21.69 -10.16 -3.23
C HIS A 26 -20.71 -11.33 -3.27
N THR A 27 -19.47 -11.12 -3.72
CA THR A 27 -18.50 -12.19 -3.77
C THR A 27 -17.52 -12.06 -2.59
N TYR A 28 -16.73 -11.00 -2.54
CA TYR A 28 -15.67 -10.87 -1.55
C TYR A 28 -16.19 -10.68 -0.12
N LEU A 29 -17.00 -9.66 0.14
CA LEU A 29 -17.47 -9.41 1.50
C LEU A 29 -18.37 -10.54 2.03
N ARG A 30 -19.22 -11.09 1.16
CA ARG A 30 -20.08 -12.21 1.55
C ARG A 30 -19.27 -13.48 1.85
N ASP A 31 -18.28 -13.84 1.02
CA ASP A 31 -17.42 -14.99 1.25
C ASP A 31 -16.67 -14.86 2.60
N ILE A 32 -16.09 -13.70 2.89
CA ILE A 32 -15.41 -13.43 4.15
C ILE A 32 -16.37 -13.59 5.34
N ARG A 33 -17.58 -13.03 5.26
CA ARG A 33 -18.59 -13.13 6.32
C ARG A 33 -19.01 -14.56 6.60
N GLU A 34 -19.30 -15.33 5.55
CA GLU A 34 -19.73 -16.72 5.66
C GLU A 34 -18.61 -17.63 6.19
N ARG A 35 -17.38 -17.40 5.75
CA ARG A 35 -16.20 -18.20 6.14
C ARG A 35 -15.80 -17.98 7.59
N TYR A 36 -15.84 -16.75 8.08
CA TYR A 36 -15.31 -16.39 9.40
C TYR A 36 -16.37 -16.06 10.46
N THR A 37 -17.65 -16.23 10.15
CA THR A 37 -18.77 -15.96 11.08
C THR A 37 -18.65 -14.57 11.71
N ILE A 38 -18.59 -13.53 10.89
CA ILE A 38 -18.42 -12.15 11.35
C ILE A 38 -19.68 -11.63 12.03
N LEU A 39 -19.54 -11.16 13.27
CA LEU A 39 -20.66 -10.69 14.09
C LEU A 39 -21.05 -9.25 13.80
N ASN A 40 -20.12 -8.42 13.37
CA ASN A 40 -20.36 -7.00 13.05
C ASN A 40 -19.87 -6.68 11.63
N ASP A 41 -20.81 -6.73 10.71
CA ASP A 41 -20.58 -6.47 9.28
C ASP A 41 -20.16 -5.03 9.01
N ASP A 42 -20.67 -4.08 9.79
CA ASP A 42 -20.41 -2.65 9.61
C ASP A 42 -18.94 -2.32 9.92
N ASP A 43 -18.37 -2.90 10.96
CA ASP A 43 -16.96 -2.70 11.32
C ASP A 43 -16.00 -3.27 10.26
N LEU A 44 -16.29 -4.47 9.72
CA LEU A 44 -15.51 -5.02 8.61
C LEU A 44 -15.60 -4.12 7.37
N SER A 45 -16.82 -3.75 7.00
CA SER A 45 -17.09 -2.89 5.86
C SER A 45 -16.37 -1.56 5.97
N GLU A 46 -16.37 -0.95 7.16
CA GLU A 46 -15.69 0.31 7.43
C GLU A 46 -14.17 0.16 7.43
N LEU A 47 -13.64 -0.96 7.93
CA LEU A 47 -12.21 -1.24 7.87
C LEU A 47 -11.73 -1.25 6.41
N VAL A 48 -12.47 -1.93 5.52
CA VAL A 48 -12.12 -1.95 4.09
C VAL A 48 -12.20 -0.55 3.46
N SER A 49 -13.19 0.28 3.84
CA SER A 49 -13.25 1.68 3.39
C SER A 49 -12.05 2.49 3.82
N THR A 50 -11.64 2.32 5.09
CA THR A 50 -10.48 3.01 5.66
C THR A 50 -9.20 2.62 4.94
N LEU A 51 -8.99 1.32 4.70
CA LEU A 51 -7.84 0.83 3.94
C LEU A 51 -7.85 1.33 2.48
N ALA A 52 -9.01 1.29 1.83
CA ALA A 52 -9.16 1.76 0.45
C ALA A 52 -8.89 3.26 0.31
N SER A 53 -9.26 4.05 1.32
CA SER A 53 -9.01 5.50 1.34
C SER A 53 -7.57 5.86 1.74
N SER A 54 -6.84 4.96 2.40
CA SER A 54 -5.45 5.18 2.86
C SER A 54 -4.44 4.25 2.17
N ILE A 55 -4.73 3.86 0.94
CA ILE A 55 -3.85 3.02 0.13
C ILE A 55 -2.42 3.61 0.07
N GLY A 56 -1.40 2.77 0.18
CA GLY A 56 0.00 3.20 0.17
C GLY A 56 0.47 3.94 1.44
N CYS A 57 -0.41 4.19 2.41
CA CYS A 57 -0.04 4.85 3.66
C CYS A 57 0.44 3.85 4.73
N MET A 58 1.46 4.26 5.50
CA MET A 58 1.88 3.50 6.68
C MET A 58 0.77 3.41 7.73
N THR A 59 0.43 2.19 8.13
CA THR A 59 -0.61 1.92 9.13
C THR A 59 -0.22 0.78 10.08
N ASN A 60 -1.01 0.59 11.12
CA ASN A 60 -0.98 -0.55 12.04
C ASN A 60 -2.34 -0.70 12.72
N PRO A 61 -2.64 -1.84 13.39
CA PRO A 61 -3.93 -2.06 14.03
C PRO A 61 -4.29 -0.99 15.06
N SER A 62 -3.34 -0.50 15.85
CA SER A 62 -3.59 0.57 16.84
C SER A 62 -4.01 1.89 16.18
N LYS A 63 -3.38 2.27 15.07
CA LYS A 63 -3.76 3.48 14.30
C LYS A 63 -5.17 3.32 13.72
N LEU A 64 -5.51 2.14 13.21
CA LEU A 64 -6.85 1.84 12.71
C LEU A 64 -7.90 1.91 13.82
N VAL A 65 -7.66 1.28 14.98
CA VAL A 65 -8.54 1.37 16.15
C VAL A 65 -8.76 2.82 16.56
N ASN A 66 -7.70 3.61 16.65
CA ASN A 66 -7.81 5.04 17.00
C ASN A 66 -8.65 5.82 15.97
N THR A 67 -8.54 5.50 14.68
CA THR A 67 -9.37 6.09 13.62
C THR A 67 -10.83 5.71 13.80
N PHE A 68 -11.14 4.46 14.11
CA PHE A 68 -12.51 4.00 14.39
C PHE A 68 -13.10 4.72 15.60
N HIS A 69 -12.36 4.83 16.71
CA HIS A 69 -12.84 5.53 17.91
C HIS A 69 -13.09 7.02 17.66
N SER A 70 -12.18 7.69 16.94
CA SER A 70 -12.26 9.15 16.75
C SER A 70 -13.27 9.56 15.68
N VAL A 71 -13.36 8.83 14.59
CA VAL A 71 -14.17 9.22 13.42
C VAL A 71 -15.54 8.56 13.45
N LYS A 72 -15.62 7.29 13.85
CA LYS A 72 -16.85 6.48 13.76
C LYS A 72 -17.54 6.24 15.11
N LYS A 73 -16.90 6.60 16.21
CA LYS A 73 -17.38 6.32 17.57
C LYS A 73 -17.67 4.83 17.82
N SER A 74 -17.01 3.94 17.03
CA SER A 74 -17.08 2.50 17.21
C SER A 74 -16.13 2.06 18.31
N SER A 75 -16.53 1.06 19.09
CA SER A 75 -15.73 0.45 20.17
C SER A 75 -14.99 -0.82 19.69
N ILE A 76 -14.61 -0.88 18.43
CA ILE A 76 -13.87 -2.03 17.89
C ILE A 76 -12.56 -2.27 18.64
N SER A 77 -12.27 -3.53 18.98
CA SER A 77 -11.05 -3.88 19.71
C SER A 77 -9.85 -4.04 18.77
N PHE A 78 -8.65 -3.95 19.35
CA PHE A 78 -7.39 -4.23 18.63
C PHE A 78 -7.37 -5.65 18.06
N GLU A 79 -7.84 -6.63 18.83
CA GLU A 79 -7.91 -8.03 18.43
C GLU A 79 -8.86 -8.23 17.25
N THR A 80 -10.01 -7.54 17.26
CA THR A 80 -10.99 -7.60 16.17
C THR A 80 -10.42 -7.02 14.89
N VAL A 81 -9.77 -5.83 14.96
CA VAL A 81 -9.11 -5.23 13.78
C VAL A 81 -8.02 -6.15 13.24
N THR A 82 -7.19 -6.74 14.11
CA THR A 82 -6.13 -7.66 13.71
C THR A 82 -6.69 -8.90 13.00
N LYS A 83 -7.79 -9.48 13.53
CA LYS A 83 -8.48 -10.62 12.90
C LYS A 83 -9.07 -10.24 11.54
N TYR A 84 -9.74 -9.10 11.45
CA TYR A 84 -10.33 -8.65 10.18
C TYR A 84 -9.27 -8.39 9.11
N LEU A 85 -8.12 -7.83 9.48
CA LEU A 85 -6.98 -7.68 8.57
C LEU A 85 -6.52 -9.04 8.04
N SER A 86 -6.36 -10.07 8.90
CA SER A 86 -5.95 -11.39 8.44
C SER A 86 -7.02 -12.04 7.53
N TYR A 87 -8.31 -11.83 7.78
CA TYR A 87 -9.38 -12.33 6.92
C TYR A 87 -9.37 -11.70 5.52
N LEU A 88 -9.03 -10.41 5.45
CA LEU A 88 -8.88 -9.71 4.17
C LEU A 88 -7.64 -10.17 3.41
N GLU A 89 -6.54 -10.47 4.11
CA GLU A 89 -5.33 -11.07 3.54
C GLU A 89 -5.60 -12.49 3.04
N ASP A 90 -6.26 -13.35 3.84
CA ASP A 90 -6.63 -14.72 3.48
C ASP A 90 -7.60 -14.79 2.28
N ALA A 91 -8.42 -13.76 2.10
CA ALA A 91 -9.33 -13.62 0.96
C ALA A 91 -8.67 -13.00 -0.27
N PHE A 92 -7.38 -12.73 -0.25
CA PHE A 92 -6.64 -12.07 -1.34
C PHE A 92 -7.26 -10.73 -1.74
N MET A 93 -7.83 -10.00 -0.80
CA MET A 93 -8.32 -8.64 -1.04
C MET A 93 -7.22 -7.60 -0.89
N ILE A 94 -6.37 -7.82 0.11
CA ILE A 94 -5.20 -6.98 0.41
C ILE A 94 -3.97 -7.84 0.69
N GLU A 95 -2.81 -7.28 0.46
CA GLU A 95 -1.53 -7.86 0.88
C GLU A 95 -0.75 -6.85 1.71
N ARG A 96 -0.10 -7.34 2.77
CA ARG A 96 0.71 -6.52 3.67
C ARG A 96 2.16 -6.51 3.24
N SER A 97 2.74 -5.30 3.12
CA SER A 97 4.17 -5.10 2.92
C SER A 97 4.79 -4.56 4.20
N ILE A 98 5.67 -5.35 4.82
CA ILE A 98 6.34 -5.00 6.07
C ILE A 98 7.53 -4.09 5.83
N ARG A 99 8.00 -3.42 6.88
CA ARG A 99 9.18 -2.56 6.76
C ARG A 99 10.48 -3.32 6.92
N TYR A 100 11.46 -2.91 6.11
CA TYR A 100 12.83 -3.39 6.19
C TYR A 100 13.79 -2.22 6.42
N ASP A 101 14.50 -2.23 7.55
CA ASP A 101 15.59 -1.29 7.81
C ASP A 101 16.82 -1.70 6.99
N ILE A 102 17.06 -0.96 5.92
CA ILE A 102 18.11 -1.32 4.94
C ILE A 102 19.50 -1.27 5.56
N LYS A 103 19.79 -0.25 6.36
CA LYS A 103 21.09 -0.11 7.03
C LYS A 103 21.24 -1.04 8.23
N GLY A 104 20.17 -1.20 9.02
CA GLY A 104 20.12 -2.11 10.16
C GLY A 104 19.98 -3.57 9.78
N ARG A 105 19.64 -3.88 8.53
CA ARG A 105 19.44 -5.24 7.99
C ARG A 105 18.45 -6.06 8.82
N LYS A 106 17.33 -5.44 9.19
CA LYS A 106 16.32 -6.08 10.04
C LYS A 106 14.90 -5.69 9.59
N TYR A 107 14.00 -6.62 9.81
CA TYR A 107 12.56 -6.37 9.62
C TYR A 107 11.98 -5.60 10.80
N ILE A 108 10.97 -4.79 10.52
CA ILE A 108 10.22 -3.99 11.49
C ILE A 108 8.75 -4.30 11.27
N ASP A 109 8.14 -4.96 12.23
CA ASP A 109 6.77 -5.49 12.10
C ASP A 109 5.71 -4.41 11.94
N THR A 110 5.92 -3.24 12.54
CA THR A 110 4.96 -2.14 12.49
C THR A 110 5.64 -0.77 12.45
N PRO A 111 5.04 0.24 11.80
CA PRO A 111 3.90 0.17 10.88
C PRO A 111 4.28 -0.48 9.54
N TYR A 112 3.29 -0.87 8.77
CA TYR A 112 3.42 -1.50 7.45
C TYR A 112 2.46 -0.82 6.46
N LYS A 113 2.54 -1.16 5.15
CA LYS A 113 1.58 -0.74 4.14
C LYS A 113 0.66 -1.90 3.76
N PHE A 114 -0.56 -1.56 3.32
CA PHE A 114 -1.43 -2.48 2.61
C PHE A 114 -1.59 -2.06 1.16
N TYR A 115 -1.58 -3.06 0.28
CA TYR A 115 -1.88 -2.94 -1.13
C TYR A 115 -3.09 -3.79 -1.46
N PHE A 116 -3.97 -3.30 -2.33
CA PHE A 116 -5.09 -4.08 -2.85
C PHE A 116 -4.61 -4.96 -3.99
N GLU A 117 -5.04 -6.23 -4.01
CA GLU A 117 -4.74 -7.17 -5.09
C GLU A 117 -5.37 -6.73 -6.42
N ASP A 118 -6.54 -6.08 -6.36
CA ASP A 118 -7.18 -5.47 -7.53
C ASP A 118 -7.62 -4.04 -7.26
N LEU A 119 -7.09 -3.10 -8.05
CA LEU A 119 -7.41 -1.68 -7.93
C LEU A 119 -8.84 -1.34 -8.36
N GLY A 120 -9.48 -2.16 -9.20
CA GLY A 120 -10.88 -2.00 -9.55
C GLY A 120 -11.79 -2.24 -8.37
N LEU A 121 -11.51 -3.28 -7.57
CA LEU A 121 -12.24 -3.56 -6.33
C LEU A 121 -12.02 -2.45 -5.29
N ARG A 122 -10.78 -1.97 -5.13
CA ARG A 122 -10.49 -0.80 -4.28
C ARG A 122 -11.28 0.42 -4.70
N ASN A 123 -11.29 0.74 -5.99
CA ASN A 123 -11.98 1.91 -6.52
C ASN A 123 -13.50 1.77 -6.42
N ALA A 124 -14.04 0.57 -6.64
CA ALA A 124 -15.47 0.27 -6.43
C ALA A 124 -15.86 0.53 -4.97
N ARG A 125 -15.03 0.11 -4.00
CA ARG A 125 -15.32 0.33 -2.57
C ARG A 125 -15.51 1.80 -2.22
N ILE A 126 -14.71 2.69 -2.78
CA ILE A 126 -14.81 4.14 -2.52
C ILE A 126 -15.66 4.89 -3.54
N GLY A 127 -16.44 4.17 -4.36
CA GLY A 127 -17.34 4.74 -5.36
C GLY A 127 -16.61 5.49 -6.47
N PHE A 128 -15.41 5.07 -6.86
CA PHE A 128 -14.58 5.68 -7.90
C PHE A 128 -14.27 7.17 -7.69
N ARG A 129 -14.11 7.62 -6.44
CA ARG A 129 -14.01 9.06 -6.12
C ARG A 129 -12.59 9.56 -5.85
N GLN A 130 -11.71 8.75 -5.28
CA GLN A 130 -10.37 9.18 -4.87
C GLN A 130 -9.32 8.65 -5.85
N TYR A 131 -8.89 9.50 -6.77
CA TYR A 131 -7.83 9.19 -7.75
C TYR A 131 -6.51 9.81 -7.30
N GLU A 132 -5.94 9.24 -6.24
CA GLU A 132 -4.58 9.58 -5.84
C GLU A 132 -3.61 8.79 -6.73
N GLU A 133 -3.32 9.38 -7.91
CA GLU A 133 -2.58 8.73 -9.00
C GLU A 133 -1.24 8.13 -8.54
N GLY A 134 -0.54 8.81 -7.61
CA GLY A 134 0.73 8.33 -7.05
C GLY A 134 0.55 7.02 -6.28
N HIS A 135 -0.42 6.97 -5.37
CA HIS A 135 -0.69 5.76 -4.58
C HIS A 135 -1.27 4.61 -5.42
N LEU A 136 -2.08 4.94 -6.43
CA LEU A 136 -2.58 3.92 -7.37
C LEU A 136 -1.43 3.32 -8.19
N MET A 137 -0.50 4.15 -8.66
CA MET A 137 0.70 3.70 -9.38
C MET A 137 1.60 2.87 -8.46
N GLU A 138 1.80 3.28 -7.22
CA GLU A 138 2.57 2.52 -6.23
C GLU A 138 1.96 1.13 -6.00
N ASN A 139 0.64 1.04 -5.80
CA ASN A 139 -0.03 -0.25 -5.65
C ASN A 139 0.08 -1.12 -6.92
N LEU A 140 -0.06 -0.52 -8.10
CA LEU A 140 0.11 -1.24 -9.36
C LEU A 140 1.53 -1.83 -9.49
N ILE A 141 2.55 -1.02 -9.19
CA ILE A 141 3.95 -1.48 -9.20
C ILE A 141 4.16 -2.62 -8.21
N TYR A 142 3.57 -2.52 -7.00
CA TYR A 142 3.63 -3.58 -6.01
C TYR A 142 3.09 -4.90 -6.58
N ASN A 143 1.88 -4.88 -7.14
CA ASN A 143 1.23 -6.07 -7.71
C ASN A 143 2.06 -6.68 -8.86
N GLU A 144 2.59 -5.85 -9.76
CA GLU A 144 3.47 -6.31 -10.85
C GLU A 144 4.75 -6.98 -10.33
N LEU A 145 5.38 -6.39 -9.31
CA LEU A 145 6.57 -6.98 -8.68
C LEU A 145 6.27 -8.34 -8.03
N ARG A 146 5.10 -8.46 -7.37
CA ARG A 146 4.63 -9.73 -6.78
C ARG A 146 4.39 -10.77 -7.88
N MET A 147 3.73 -10.41 -8.99
CA MET A 147 3.51 -11.30 -10.14
C MET A 147 4.83 -11.76 -10.77
N LEU A 148 5.84 -10.89 -10.80
CA LEU A 148 7.18 -11.22 -11.25
C LEU A 148 7.95 -12.14 -10.27
N GLY A 149 7.37 -12.48 -9.13
CA GLY A 149 7.92 -13.40 -8.12
C GLY A 149 8.93 -12.74 -7.18
N TYR A 150 8.89 -11.43 -7.00
CA TYR A 150 9.66 -10.75 -5.95
C TYR A 150 8.96 -10.86 -4.59
N THR A 151 9.75 -10.99 -3.53
CA THR A 151 9.33 -10.56 -2.19
C THR A 151 9.54 -9.06 -2.10
N VAL A 152 8.49 -8.32 -1.70
CA VAL A 152 8.48 -6.86 -1.74
C VAL A 152 8.18 -6.29 -0.35
N ASP A 153 9.14 -5.54 0.17
CA ASP A 153 9.07 -4.88 1.48
C ASP A 153 9.17 -3.36 1.32
N VAL A 154 8.67 -2.60 2.29
CA VAL A 154 8.87 -1.15 2.34
C VAL A 154 10.22 -0.85 2.95
N GLY A 155 11.08 -0.13 2.25
CA GLY A 155 12.42 0.22 2.71
C GLY A 155 12.42 1.39 3.69
N GLN A 156 13.28 1.29 4.71
CA GLN A 156 13.56 2.39 5.63
C GLN A 156 15.06 2.64 5.70
N VAL A 157 15.46 3.91 5.56
CA VAL A 157 16.84 4.35 5.73
C VAL A 157 16.90 5.34 6.88
N VAL A 158 17.55 4.97 7.97
CA VAL A 158 17.75 5.84 9.13
C VAL A 158 19.11 6.54 9.01
N VAL A 159 19.11 7.87 9.09
CA VAL A 159 20.31 8.70 9.07
C VAL A 159 20.38 9.49 10.37
N GLU A 160 21.50 9.43 11.06
CA GLU A 160 21.78 10.27 12.22
C GLU A 160 22.44 11.57 11.75
N LYS A 161 21.87 12.70 12.09
CA LYS A 161 22.45 14.03 11.91
C LYS A 161 22.63 14.67 13.28
N LYS A 162 23.64 15.52 13.43
CA LYS A 162 23.73 16.45 14.57
C LYS A 162 22.95 17.71 14.20
N ASP A 163 22.12 18.21 15.12
CA ASP A 163 21.49 19.51 14.99
C ASP A 163 22.49 20.63 15.33
N GLU A 164 22.05 21.89 15.26
CA GLU A 164 22.88 23.07 15.54
C GLU A 164 23.41 23.08 16.97
N ASP A 165 22.71 22.45 17.90
CA ASP A 165 23.11 22.28 19.33
C ASP A 165 23.99 21.06 19.56
N GLY A 166 24.40 20.33 18.53
CA GLY A 166 25.23 19.13 18.62
C GLY A 166 24.48 17.85 19.06
N LYS A 167 23.15 17.91 19.26
CA LYS A 167 22.33 16.75 19.63
C LYS A 167 22.10 15.86 18.43
N ARG A 168 22.13 14.54 18.65
CA ARG A 168 21.85 13.55 17.60
C ARG A 168 20.36 13.54 17.28
N LYS A 169 20.01 13.86 16.02
CA LYS A 169 18.66 13.76 15.48
C LYS A 169 18.60 12.62 14.46
N ARG A 170 17.64 11.74 14.63
CA ARG A 170 17.38 10.69 13.67
C ARG A 170 16.38 11.17 12.63
N GLN A 171 16.73 11.00 11.36
CA GLN A 171 15.84 11.25 10.23
C GLN A 171 15.64 9.94 9.47
N THR A 172 14.38 9.58 9.23
CA THR A 172 14.01 8.38 8.50
C THR A 172 13.56 8.75 7.09
N PHE A 173 14.07 8.03 6.12
CA PHE A 173 13.65 8.12 4.71
C PHE A 173 13.04 6.81 4.30
N GLU A 174 11.96 6.88 3.54
CA GLU A 174 11.27 5.72 2.98
C GLU A 174 11.81 5.43 1.58
N VAL A 175 11.95 4.15 1.28
CA VAL A 175 12.15 3.61 -0.06
C VAL A 175 10.92 2.76 -0.35
N ASP A 176 10.17 3.08 -1.41
CA ASP A 176 8.87 2.48 -1.65
C ASP A 176 8.96 0.96 -1.68
N PHE A 177 9.97 0.40 -2.38
CA PHE A 177 10.11 -1.04 -2.49
C PHE A 177 11.54 -1.53 -2.34
N VAL A 178 11.72 -2.53 -1.49
CA VAL A 178 12.87 -3.40 -1.38
C VAL A 178 12.49 -4.75 -1.98
N CYS A 179 12.94 -5.02 -3.19
CA CYS A 179 12.54 -6.18 -3.96
C CYS A 179 13.63 -7.26 -3.91
N ASN A 180 13.30 -8.44 -3.38
CA ASN A 180 14.21 -9.57 -3.31
C ASN A 180 13.71 -10.73 -4.17
N LYS A 181 14.61 -11.32 -4.99
CA LYS A 181 14.34 -12.54 -5.75
C LYS A 181 15.62 -13.38 -5.87
N GLY A 182 15.67 -14.51 -5.18
CA GLY A 182 16.90 -15.30 -5.06
C GLY A 182 18.02 -14.48 -4.43
N TYR A 183 19.14 -14.37 -5.12
CA TYR A 183 20.30 -13.57 -4.68
C TYR A 183 20.27 -12.10 -5.14
N SER A 184 19.24 -11.72 -5.88
CA SER A 184 19.09 -10.37 -6.44
C SER A 184 18.26 -9.48 -5.51
N ARG A 185 18.74 -8.25 -5.32
CA ARG A 185 18.00 -7.18 -4.66
C ARG A 185 17.95 -5.94 -5.54
N VAL A 186 16.80 -5.29 -5.56
CA VAL A 186 16.60 -4.02 -6.26
C VAL A 186 15.82 -3.09 -5.33
N TYR A 187 16.22 -1.82 -5.28
CA TYR A 187 15.47 -0.76 -4.61
C TYR A 187 14.72 0.06 -5.64
N ILE A 188 13.44 0.26 -5.43
CA ILE A 188 12.58 0.97 -6.38
C ILE A 188 11.86 2.10 -5.67
N GLN A 189 11.86 3.27 -6.31
CA GLN A 189 11.06 4.43 -5.94
C GLN A 189 10.02 4.69 -7.01
N SER A 190 8.78 4.91 -6.60
CA SER A 190 7.65 5.27 -7.45
C SER A 190 7.47 6.79 -7.46
N ALA A 191 7.46 7.40 -8.63
CA ALA A 191 7.30 8.85 -8.78
C ALA A 191 6.32 9.15 -9.94
N TYR A 192 5.04 9.35 -9.63
CA TYR A 192 4.01 9.52 -10.66
C TYR A 192 4.29 10.68 -11.62
N LYS A 193 4.76 11.82 -11.09
CA LYS A 193 5.14 13.00 -11.89
C LYS A 193 6.52 13.51 -11.48
N LEU A 194 7.41 13.59 -12.43
CA LEU A 194 8.73 14.23 -12.29
C LEU A 194 8.70 15.54 -13.08
N GLN A 195 8.19 16.60 -12.45
CA GLN A 195 7.92 17.89 -13.11
C GLN A 195 9.18 18.73 -13.32
N ASN A 196 10.17 18.58 -12.46
CA ASN A 196 11.42 19.31 -12.52
C ASN A 196 12.54 18.59 -11.77
N GLU A 197 13.76 19.11 -11.87
CA GLU A 197 14.94 18.52 -11.24
C GLU A 197 14.86 18.50 -9.71
N ASP A 198 14.26 19.50 -9.10
CA ASP A 198 14.09 19.54 -7.63
C ASP A 198 13.15 18.44 -7.14
N LYS A 199 12.05 18.22 -7.86
CA LYS A 199 11.13 17.11 -7.56
C LYS A 199 11.82 15.76 -7.76
N TYR A 200 12.57 15.59 -8.84
CA TYR A 200 13.37 14.40 -9.06
C TYR A 200 14.37 14.16 -7.92
N ARG A 201 15.13 15.17 -7.51
CA ARG A 201 16.08 15.09 -6.38
C ARG A 201 15.37 14.72 -5.07
N GLN A 202 14.18 15.25 -4.83
CA GLN A 202 13.36 14.91 -3.66
C GLN A 202 12.98 13.45 -3.67
N GLU A 203 12.47 12.93 -4.79
CA GLU A 203 12.03 11.53 -4.93
C GLU A 203 13.20 10.53 -4.78
N ILE A 204 14.38 10.83 -5.34
CA ILE A 204 15.53 9.93 -5.23
C ILE A 204 16.31 10.08 -3.92
N ASN A 205 15.98 11.06 -3.06
CA ASN A 205 16.75 11.37 -1.86
C ASN A 205 16.93 10.19 -0.90
N SER A 206 15.94 9.28 -0.82
CA SER A 206 16.04 8.04 -0.05
C SER A 206 17.06 7.09 -0.67
N LEU A 207 17.02 6.92 -1.99
CA LEU A 207 17.90 6.02 -2.76
C LEU A 207 19.37 6.48 -2.71
N THR A 208 19.64 7.80 -2.82
CA THR A 208 21.01 8.35 -2.78
C THR A 208 21.75 8.12 -1.45
N ARG A 209 21.02 7.65 -0.41
CA ARG A 209 21.59 7.33 0.91
C ARG A 209 22.00 5.88 1.04
N LEU A 210 21.76 5.08 0.00
CA LEU A 210 22.13 3.67 -0.06
C LEU A 210 23.52 3.52 -0.66
N SER A 211 24.33 2.65 -0.05
CA SER A 211 25.72 2.42 -0.46
C SER A 211 26.09 0.92 -0.44
N ASP A 212 25.09 0.05 -0.49
CA ASP A 212 25.28 -1.40 -0.45
C ASP A 212 25.52 -2.05 -1.82
N GLY A 213 25.56 -1.24 -2.89
CA GLY A 213 25.88 -1.67 -4.25
C GLY A 213 24.74 -2.35 -5.01
N PHE A 214 23.54 -2.45 -4.43
CA PHE A 214 22.39 -2.98 -5.14
C PHE A 214 21.79 -1.95 -6.14
N ARG A 215 21.08 -2.47 -7.11
CA ARG A 215 20.48 -1.66 -8.18
C ARG A 215 19.41 -0.72 -7.61
N LEU A 216 19.46 0.55 -8.05
CA LEU A 216 18.49 1.59 -7.74
C LEU A 216 17.67 1.88 -9.00
N VAL A 217 16.35 1.95 -8.87
CA VAL A 217 15.42 2.18 -9.98
C VAL A 217 14.38 3.23 -9.56
N VAL A 218 14.09 4.16 -10.45
CA VAL A 218 12.93 5.07 -10.32
C VAL A 218 11.94 4.72 -11.43
N ILE A 219 10.69 4.50 -11.06
CA ILE A 219 9.61 4.28 -12.02
C ILE A 219 8.76 5.54 -12.05
N SER A 220 8.63 6.15 -13.25
CA SER A 220 7.81 7.36 -13.43
C SER A 220 6.61 7.08 -14.33
N GLY A 221 5.44 7.60 -13.94
CA GLY A 221 4.21 7.53 -14.73
C GLY A 221 4.16 8.55 -15.86
N LYS A 222 4.78 9.72 -15.68
CA LYS A 222 4.89 10.78 -16.69
C LYS A 222 6.26 11.44 -16.61
N LEU A 223 6.96 11.44 -17.74
CA LEU A 223 8.09 12.32 -18.00
C LEU A 223 7.51 13.52 -18.73
N GLU A 224 7.55 14.72 -18.13
CA GLU A 224 7.29 15.93 -18.90
C GLU A 224 8.54 16.20 -19.75
N PRO A 225 8.40 16.45 -21.07
CA PRO A 225 9.54 16.81 -21.90
C PRO A 225 10.13 18.13 -21.37
N THR A 226 11.44 18.13 -21.15
CA THR A 226 12.26 19.31 -20.84
C THR A 226 12.32 20.26 -22.01
#